data_48af7ad628c467f2e06c43b8fb623920
#
_entry.id   48af7ad628c467f2e06c43b8fb623920
#
_cell.length_a   1.000
_cell.length_b   1.000
_cell.length_c   1.000
_cell.angle_alpha   90.00
_cell.angle_beta   90.00
_cell.angle_gamma   90.00
#
_symmetry.space_group_name_H-M   'P 1'
#
loop_
_entity.id
_entity.type
_entity.pdbx_description
1 polymer ?
#
loop_
_entity_poly.entity_id
_entity_poly.type
_entity_poly.pdbx_seq_one_letter_code
_entity_poly.pdbx_strand_id
1 'polypeptide(L)'
;YVTDSTNLHNDVKRNKIRLDVIPLLKELNPSAPQSIFESSLRVAEALKVFDQAIQKSLSEVVCTSDKDGGFSMDVAKLQQQASPEYTLYEALNPCGFSSSLVEQIFASLERCATGKVFESDSHELTFDRGQIIVQKKPNDATLRSMRIPETGTYVYNENLKLKVVEED
;
A
#
# COMPACT_ATOMS: atom_id res chain seq x y z
N TYR A 1 -23.79 -34.77 18.85
CA TYR A 1 -23.62 -33.35 18.46
C TYR A 1 -23.62 -32.56 19.77
N VAL A 2 -22.46 -32.07 20.17
CA VAL A 2 -22.33 -31.13 21.29
C VAL A 2 -22.58 -29.74 20.74
N THR A 3 -23.70 -29.13 21.13
CA THR A 3 -24.00 -27.75 20.79
C THR A 3 -23.17 -26.87 21.74
N ASP A 4 -22.16 -26.19 21.21
CA ASP A 4 -21.34 -25.24 21.95
C ASP A 4 -22.24 -24.07 22.41
N SER A 5 -22.33 -23.87 23.74
CA SER A 5 -23.19 -22.84 24.35
C SER A 5 -22.82 -21.41 23.93
N THR A 6 -21.59 -21.18 23.49
CA THR A 6 -21.14 -19.88 22.96
C THR A 6 -21.82 -19.49 21.64
N ASN A 7 -22.43 -20.47 20.92
CA ASN A 7 -23.20 -20.21 19.71
C ASN A 7 -24.56 -19.53 19.94
N LEU A 8 -25.02 -19.47 21.19
CA LEU A 8 -26.31 -18.87 21.58
C LEU A 8 -26.19 -17.45 22.14
N HIS A 9 -24.98 -16.97 22.41
CA HIS A 9 -24.72 -15.61 22.93
C HIS A 9 -24.42 -14.61 21.84
N ASN A 10 -25.06 -13.43 21.89
CA ASN A 10 -24.92 -12.32 20.94
C ASN A 10 -23.63 -11.50 21.08
N ASP A 11 -22.70 -11.92 21.93
CA ASP A 11 -21.49 -11.14 22.27
C ASP A 11 -20.47 -11.03 21.11
N VAL A 12 -20.57 -11.91 20.11
CA VAL A 12 -19.72 -11.88 18.91
C VAL A 12 -20.51 -11.30 17.74
N LYS A 13 -19.93 -10.31 17.03
CA LYS A 13 -20.55 -9.64 15.87
C LYS A 13 -21.23 -10.60 14.89
N ARG A 14 -20.59 -11.74 14.62
CA ARG A 14 -21.12 -12.79 13.73
C ARG A 14 -22.44 -13.38 14.26
N ASN A 15 -22.54 -13.67 15.56
CA ASN A 15 -23.74 -14.23 16.17
C ASN A 15 -24.87 -13.19 16.18
N LYS A 16 -24.57 -11.93 16.46
CA LYS A 16 -25.54 -10.83 16.38
C LYS A 16 -26.14 -10.68 14.97
N ILE A 17 -25.31 -10.74 13.93
CA ILE A 17 -25.82 -10.73 12.55
C ILE A 17 -26.75 -11.93 12.31
N ARG A 18 -26.34 -13.12 12.71
CA ARG A 18 -27.09 -14.37 12.44
C ARG A 18 -28.40 -14.46 13.23
N LEU A 19 -28.41 -14.03 14.49
CA LEU A 19 -29.53 -14.21 15.40
C LEU A 19 -30.51 -13.03 15.37
N ASP A 20 -30.03 -11.81 15.11
CA ASP A 20 -30.88 -10.61 15.16
C ASP A 20 -31.12 -10.05 13.76
N VAL A 21 -30.04 -9.79 12.98
CA VAL A 21 -30.16 -9.05 11.71
C VAL A 21 -30.77 -9.91 10.60
N ILE A 22 -30.31 -11.15 10.42
CA ILE A 22 -30.81 -12.02 9.35
C ILE A 22 -32.30 -12.38 9.56
N PRO A 23 -32.80 -12.70 10.77
CA PRO A 23 -34.22 -12.89 11.00
C PRO A 23 -35.07 -11.67 10.67
N LEU A 24 -34.64 -10.47 11.11
CA LEU A 24 -35.29 -9.21 10.77
C LEU A 24 -35.38 -8.97 9.26
N LEU A 25 -34.29 -9.23 8.53
CA LEU A 25 -34.28 -9.12 7.06
C LEU A 25 -35.25 -10.10 6.42
N LYS A 26 -35.42 -11.33 6.98
CA LYS A 26 -36.38 -12.33 6.49
C LYS A 26 -37.84 -11.93 6.75
N GLU A 27 -38.12 -11.21 7.84
CA GLU A 27 -39.45 -10.66 8.09
C GLU A 27 -39.85 -9.61 7.03
N LEU A 28 -38.88 -8.76 6.63
CA LEU A 28 -39.10 -7.75 5.59
C LEU A 28 -39.18 -8.37 4.17
N ASN A 29 -38.31 -9.34 3.91
CA ASN A 29 -38.25 -10.08 2.65
C ASN A 29 -37.69 -11.49 2.89
N PRO A 30 -38.56 -12.55 2.80
CA PRO A 30 -38.13 -13.94 3.02
C PRO A 30 -36.94 -14.38 2.14
N SER A 31 -36.80 -13.80 0.94
CA SER A 31 -35.73 -14.10 0.01
C SER A 31 -34.42 -13.29 0.26
N ALA A 32 -34.42 -12.35 1.21
CA ALA A 32 -33.27 -11.47 1.42
C ALA A 32 -31.93 -12.20 1.64
N PRO A 33 -31.82 -13.25 2.47
CA PRO A 33 -30.55 -13.95 2.65
C PRO A 33 -30.05 -14.61 1.36
N GLN A 34 -30.94 -15.19 0.57
CA GLN A 34 -30.59 -15.80 -0.70
C GLN A 34 -30.13 -14.75 -1.72
N SER A 35 -30.84 -13.63 -1.82
CA SER A 35 -30.48 -12.52 -2.72
C SER A 35 -29.12 -11.90 -2.34
N ILE A 36 -28.82 -11.76 -1.04
CA ILE A 36 -27.52 -11.29 -0.56
C ILE A 36 -26.42 -12.28 -0.96
N PHE A 37 -26.65 -13.57 -0.77
CA PHE A 37 -25.69 -14.60 -1.15
C PHE A 37 -25.41 -14.61 -2.66
N GLU A 38 -26.45 -14.60 -3.50
CA GLU A 38 -26.30 -14.55 -4.95
C GLU A 38 -25.60 -13.27 -5.42
N SER A 39 -25.90 -12.14 -4.80
CA SER A 39 -25.21 -10.88 -5.07
C SER A 39 -23.72 -10.95 -4.71
N SER A 40 -23.39 -11.59 -3.58
CA SER A 40 -21.99 -11.78 -3.19
C SER A 40 -21.22 -12.64 -4.17
N LEU A 41 -21.84 -13.67 -4.75
CA LEU A 41 -21.21 -14.50 -5.79
C LEU A 41 -20.95 -13.69 -7.08
N ARG A 42 -21.91 -12.85 -7.49
CA ARG A 42 -21.73 -11.99 -8.68
C ARG A 42 -20.64 -10.96 -8.48
N VAL A 43 -20.56 -10.36 -7.27
CA VAL A 43 -19.47 -9.43 -6.92
C VAL A 43 -18.12 -10.15 -6.91
N ALA A 44 -18.05 -11.38 -6.38
CA ALA A 44 -16.81 -12.16 -6.38
C ALA A 44 -16.33 -12.50 -7.81
N GLU A 45 -17.25 -12.79 -8.76
CA GLU A 45 -16.86 -12.98 -10.16
C GLU A 45 -16.42 -11.68 -10.83
N ALA A 46 -17.11 -10.56 -10.56
CA ALA A 46 -16.72 -9.25 -11.07
C ALA A 46 -15.34 -8.83 -10.56
N LEU A 47 -15.02 -9.14 -9.30
CA LEU A 47 -13.72 -8.86 -8.70
C LEU A 47 -12.58 -9.54 -9.45
N LYS A 48 -12.74 -10.77 -9.94
CA LYS A 48 -11.71 -11.47 -10.73
C LYS A 48 -11.35 -10.70 -12.01
N VAL A 49 -12.35 -10.18 -12.70
CA VAL A 49 -12.14 -9.37 -13.91
C VAL A 49 -11.45 -8.05 -13.56
N PHE A 50 -11.88 -7.43 -12.47
CA PHE A 50 -11.30 -6.20 -11.96
C PHE A 50 -9.83 -6.38 -11.58
N ASP A 51 -9.50 -7.43 -10.82
CA ASP A 51 -8.12 -7.74 -10.42
C ASP A 51 -7.22 -7.97 -11.65
N GLN A 52 -7.70 -8.69 -12.67
CA GLN A 52 -6.94 -8.87 -13.91
C GLN A 52 -6.67 -7.55 -14.63
N ALA A 53 -7.66 -6.65 -14.67
CA ALA A 53 -7.50 -5.33 -15.31
C ALA A 53 -6.48 -4.48 -14.55
N ILE A 54 -6.51 -4.48 -13.22
CA ILE A 54 -5.56 -3.75 -12.38
C ILE A 54 -4.15 -4.33 -12.52
N GLN A 55 -3.98 -5.65 -12.49
CA GLN A 55 -2.67 -6.28 -12.70
C GLN A 55 -2.07 -5.91 -14.07
N LYS A 56 -2.89 -5.87 -15.10
CA LYS A 56 -2.47 -5.40 -16.42
C LYS A 56 -2.03 -3.94 -16.36
N SER A 57 -2.83 -3.05 -15.77
CA SER A 57 -2.50 -1.63 -15.59
C SER A 57 -1.18 -1.45 -14.86
N LEU A 58 -0.96 -2.16 -13.76
CA LEU A 58 0.30 -2.12 -13.01
C LEU A 58 1.49 -2.54 -13.86
N SER A 59 1.35 -3.61 -14.65
CA SER A 59 2.42 -4.10 -15.53
C SER A 59 2.80 -3.12 -16.66
N GLU A 60 1.87 -2.27 -17.10
CA GLU A 60 2.10 -1.24 -18.11
C GLU A 60 2.74 0.03 -17.54
N VAL A 61 2.43 0.34 -16.28
CA VAL A 61 2.82 1.59 -15.61
C VAL A 61 4.17 1.46 -14.90
N VAL A 62 4.45 0.33 -14.25
CA VAL A 62 5.70 0.08 -13.53
C VAL A 62 6.84 -0.11 -14.54
N CYS A 63 7.87 0.74 -14.46
CA CYS A 63 9.00 0.75 -15.39
C CYS A 63 10.19 -0.05 -14.87
N THR A 64 10.51 0.08 -13.59
CA THR A 64 11.65 -0.60 -12.94
C THR A 64 11.25 -1.09 -11.56
N SER A 65 11.85 -2.20 -11.15
CA SER A 65 11.70 -2.74 -9.79
C SER A 65 13.09 -3.11 -9.29
N ASP A 66 13.47 -2.57 -8.14
CA ASP A 66 14.76 -2.84 -7.51
C ASP A 66 14.69 -4.08 -6.61
N LYS A 67 15.85 -4.72 -6.39
CA LYS A 67 15.97 -5.90 -5.50
C LYS A 67 15.58 -5.60 -4.05
N ASP A 68 15.67 -4.33 -3.66
CA ASP A 68 15.37 -3.85 -2.30
C ASP A 68 13.90 -3.45 -2.11
N GLY A 69 13.04 -3.68 -3.13
CA GLY A 69 11.60 -3.39 -3.08
C GLY A 69 11.23 -1.97 -3.50
N GLY A 70 12.17 -1.20 -4.06
CA GLY A 70 11.89 0.06 -4.74
C GLY A 70 11.37 -0.17 -6.17
N PHE A 71 10.61 0.79 -6.71
CA PHE A 71 10.14 0.77 -8.08
C PHE A 71 9.89 2.19 -8.61
N SER A 72 9.78 2.31 -9.93
CA SER A 72 9.35 3.55 -10.57
C SER A 72 8.13 3.33 -11.45
N MET A 73 7.32 4.38 -11.60
CA MET A 73 6.11 4.39 -12.44
C MET A 73 6.13 5.60 -13.37
N ASP A 74 5.69 5.39 -14.61
CA ASP A 74 5.52 6.44 -15.60
C ASP A 74 4.18 7.16 -15.39
N VAL A 75 4.23 8.47 -15.13
CA VAL A 75 3.04 9.29 -14.88
C VAL A 75 2.13 9.37 -16.10
N ALA A 76 2.68 9.48 -17.31
CA ALA A 76 1.88 9.57 -18.53
C ALA A 76 1.14 8.27 -18.81
N LYS A 77 1.79 7.12 -18.61
CA LYS A 77 1.15 5.81 -18.72
C LYS A 77 0.09 5.60 -17.63
N LEU A 78 0.36 6.06 -16.41
CA LEU A 78 -0.60 5.99 -15.30
C LEU A 78 -1.87 6.77 -15.65
N GLN A 79 -1.75 7.99 -16.18
CA GLN A 79 -2.90 8.82 -16.55
C GLN A 79 -3.72 8.24 -17.70
N GLN A 80 -3.16 7.35 -18.52
CA GLN A 80 -3.86 6.65 -19.61
C GLN A 80 -4.61 5.41 -19.16
N GLN A 81 -4.44 4.95 -17.92
CA GLN A 81 -5.14 3.78 -17.41
C GLN A 81 -6.64 4.05 -17.23
N ALA A 82 -7.46 3.00 -17.28
CA ALA A 82 -8.91 3.08 -17.09
C ALA A 82 -9.30 3.65 -15.71
N SER A 83 -8.50 3.42 -14.70
CA SER A 83 -8.66 3.94 -13.34
C SER A 83 -7.29 4.34 -12.77
N PRO A 84 -6.77 5.53 -13.13
CA PRO A 84 -5.42 5.96 -12.76
C PRO A 84 -5.20 6.03 -11.25
N GLU A 85 -6.14 6.63 -10.53
CA GLU A 85 -6.04 6.80 -9.07
C GLU A 85 -6.06 5.46 -8.35
N TYR A 86 -6.93 4.53 -8.77
CA TYR A 86 -6.99 3.21 -8.18
C TYR A 86 -5.74 2.37 -8.52
N THR A 87 -5.22 2.49 -9.75
CA THR A 87 -3.96 1.86 -10.15
C THR A 87 -2.79 2.35 -9.28
N LEU A 88 -2.75 3.65 -8.99
CA LEU A 88 -1.78 4.24 -8.08
C LEU A 88 -1.95 3.71 -6.65
N TYR A 89 -3.20 3.62 -6.17
CA TYR A 89 -3.51 3.07 -4.85
C TYR A 89 -3.01 1.62 -4.72
N GLU A 90 -3.31 0.76 -5.68
CA GLU A 90 -2.88 -0.64 -5.66
C GLU A 90 -1.35 -0.79 -5.71
N ALA A 91 -0.64 0.11 -6.41
CA ALA A 91 0.82 0.13 -6.43
C ALA A 91 1.42 0.56 -5.08
N LEU A 92 0.81 1.54 -4.40
CA LEU A 92 1.37 2.18 -3.21
C LEU A 92 0.90 1.55 -1.88
N ASN A 93 -0.27 0.91 -1.87
CA ASN A 93 -0.83 0.30 -0.67
C ASN A 93 0.09 -0.77 -0.02
N PRO A 94 0.77 -1.66 -0.78
CA PRO A 94 1.75 -2.60 -0.22
C PRO A 94 2.97 -1.91 0.41
N CYS A 95 3.23 -0.66 0.04
CA CYS A 95 4.32 0.17 0.57
C CYS A 95 3.90 0.98 1.80
N GLY A 96 2.67 0.79 2.33
CA GLY A 96 2.18 1.44 3.53
C GLY A 96 1.64 2.85 3.34
N PHE A 97 1.39 3.29 2.11
CA PHE A 97 0.73 4.57 1.86
C PHE A 97 -0.78 4.44 2.09
N SER A 98 -1.34 5.27 2.97
CA SER A 98 -2.78 5.30 3.24
C SER A 98 -3.58 5.85 2.06
N SER A 99 -4.88 5.52 1.96
CA SER A 99 -5.76 6.02 0.91
C SER A 99 -5.75 7.55 0.81
N SER A 100 -5.81 8.25 1.94
CA SER A 100 -5.78 9.71 1.98
C SER A 100 -4.44 10.29 1.49
N LEU A 101 -3.34 9.57 1.71
CA LEU A 101 -2.04 9.99 1.21
C LEU A 101 -1.93 9.74 -0.30
N VAL A 102 -2.48 8.64 -0.80
CA VAL A 102 -2.56 8.35 -2.24
C VAL A 102 -3.38 9.41 -2.99
N GLU A 103 -4.53 9.85 -2.44
CA GLU A 103 -5.32 10.95 -2.99
C GLU A 103 -4.48 12.24 -3.11
N GLN A 104 -3.70 12.59 -2.08
CA GLN A 104 -2.80 13.76 -2.11
C GLN A 104 -1.67 13.61 -3.14
N ILE A 105 -1.11 12.41 -3.27
CA ILE A 105 -0.11 12.09 -4.28
C ILE A 105 -0.72 12.25 -5.67
N PHE A 106 -1.90 11.66 -5.90
CA PHE A 106 -2.60 11.75 -7.18
C PHE A 106 -2.92 13.20 -7.58
N ALA A 107 -3.46 14.00 -6.65
CA ALA A 107 -3.72 15.42 -6.88
C ALA A 107 -2.43 16.24 -7.15
N SER A 108 -1.27 15.74 -6.72
CA SER A 108 0.01 16.38 -6.96
C SER A 108 0.57 16.10 -8.36
N LEU A 109 0.09 15.05 -9.06
CA LEU A 109 0.50 14.72 -10.44
C LEU A 109 0.15 15.83 -11.43
N GLU A 110 -1.01 16.48 -11.26
CA GLU A 110 -1.47 17.56 -12.14
C GLU A 110 -0.60 18.82 -12.04
N ARG A 111 0.07 19.01 -10.89
CA ARG A 111 0.83 20.24 -10.58
C ARG A 111 2.32 20.12 -10.90
N CYS A 112 2.77 19.04 -11.55
CA CYS A 112 4.20 18.78 -11.85
C CYS A 112 5.11 19.07 -10.65
N ALA A 113 4.76 18.54 -9.48
CA ALA A 113 5.42 18.85 -8.20
C ALA A 113 6.78 18.15 -8.07
N THR A 114 7.72 18.46 -9.01
CA THR A 114 9.10 17.97 -8.94
C THR A 114 9.73 18.36 -7.61
N GLY A 115 10.32 17.40 -6.90
CA GLY A 115 10.97 17.60 -5.61
C GLY A 115 10.05 17.49 -4.40
N LYS A 116 8.74 17.25 -4.57
CA LYS A 116 7.86 16.94 -3.44
C LYS A 116 8.09 15.49 -2.99
N VAL A 117 8.20 15.31 -1.69
CA VAL A 117 8.43 14.02 -1.03
C VAL A 117 7.19 13.63 -0.25
N PHE A 118 6.77 12.37 -0.37
CA PHE A 118 5.74 11.76 0.44
C PHE A 118 6.31 10.53 1.15
N GLU A 119 5.90 10.31 2.38
CA GLU A 119 6.47 9.26 3.21
C GLU A 119 5.37 8.36 3.79
N SER A 120 5.63 7.07 3.78
CA SER A 120 4.96 6.07 4.61
C SER A 120 5.88 5.62 5.74
N ASP A 121 5.45 4.68 6.56
CA ASP A 121 6.30 4.11 7.61
C ASP A 121 7.54 3.39 7.04
N SER A 122 7.42 2.80 5.85
CA SER A 122 8.46 1.93 5.27
C SER A 122 9.08 2.46 3.97
N HIS A 123 8.43 3.40 3.27
CA HIS A 123 8.85 3.88 1.96
C HIS A 123 8.77 5.40 1.86
N GLU A 124 9.56 5.93 0.94
CA GLU A 124 9.55 7.31 0.48
C GLU A 124 9.19 7.35 -0.99
N LEU A 125 8.39 8.35 -1.39
CA LEU A 125 7.98 8.59 -2.77
C LEU A 125 8.40 9.99 -3.19
N THR A 126 9.03 10.09 -4.35
CA THR A 126 9.46 11.35 -4.98
C THR A 126 9.00 11.42 -6.43
N PHE A 127 8.89 12.64 -6.95
CA PHE A 127 8.62 12.89 -8.37
C PHE A 127 9.89 13.36 -9.07
N ASP A 128 10.30 12.67 -10.13
CA ASP A 128 11.40 13.10 -10.99
C ASP A 128 11.08 12.85 -12.47
N ARG A 129 11.21 13.89 -13.31
CA ARG A 129 11.14 13.82 -14.79
C ARG A 129 9.96 13.02 -15.35
N GLY A 130 8.76 13.19 -14.78
CA GLY A 130 7.56 12.50 -15.21
C GLY A 130 7.44 11.06 -14.69
N GLN A 131 8.26 10.70 -13.73
CA GLN A 131 8.19 9.43 -13.02
C GLN A 131 7.85 9.63 -11.54
N ILE A 132 7.15 8.67 -10.99
CA ILE A 132 7.01 8.45 -9.55
C ILE A 132 8.07 7.43 -9.16
N ILE A 133 8.93 7.78 -8.21
CA ILE A 133 9.99 6.91 -7.70
C ILE A 133 9.62 6.55 -6.26
N VAL A 134 9.49 5.26 -5.99
CA VAL A 134 9.22 4.71 -4.65
C VAL A 134 10.45 3.96 -4.18
N GLN A 135 10.98 4.32 -3.03
CA GLN A 135 12.16 3.71 -2.44
C GLN A 135 11.87 3.26 -1.01
N LYS A 136 12.42 2.13 -0.64
CA LYS A 136 12.34 1.67 0.74
C LYS A 136 13.23 2.53 1.62
N LYS A 137 12.69 2.99 2.74
CA LYS A 137 13.49 3.71 3.74
C LYS A 137 14.56 2.78 4.31
N PRO A 138 15.79 3.27 4.48
CA PRO A 138 16.80 2.49 5.19
C PRO A 138 16.28 2.18 6.60
N ASN A 139 16.40 0.94 7.04
CA ASN A 139 16.07 0.58 8.41
C ASN A 139 16.96 1.41 9.36
N ASP A 140 16.37 2.08 10.34
CA ASP A 140 17.10 2.82 11.38
C ASP A 140 18.19 1.99 12.07
N ALA A 141 18.04 0.67 12.07
CA ALA A 141 19.04 -0.28 12.59
C ALA A 141 20.36 -0.27 11.77
N THR A 142 20.34 0.27 10.53
CA THR A 142 21.56 0.37 9.69
C THR A 142 22.20 1.76 9.72
N LEU A 143 21.50 2.78 10.20
CA LEU A 143 22.04 4.13 10.38
C LEU A 143 22.82 4.21 11.70
N ARG A 144 24.02 3.66 11.72
CA ARG A 144 24.96 3.89 12.83
C ARG A 144 25.55 5.28 12.66
N SER A 145 25.08 6.25 13.45
CA SER A 145 25.78 7.54 13.56
C SER A 145 27.08 7.33 14.35
N MET A 146 28.21 7.73 13.76
CA MET A 146 29.49 7.72 14.40
C MET A 146 29.92 9.17 14.65
N ARG A 147 30.20 9.52 15.90
CA ARG A 147 30.83 10.81 16.22
C ARG A 147 32.31 10.73 15.89
N ILE A 148 32.80 11.70 15.13
CA ILE A 148 34.20 11.87 14.74
C ILE A 148 34.74 13.06 15.54
N PRO A 149 35.34 12.87 16.75
CA PRO A 149 35.77 13.96 17.60
C PRO A 149 37.11 14.59 17.17
N GLU A 150 37.97 13.85 16.47
CA GLU A 150 39.33 14.26 16.15
C GLU A 150 39.78 13.69 14.79
N THR A 151 40.93 14.14 14.31
CA THR A 151 41.62 13.53 13.16
C THR A 151 42.02 12.09 13.43
N GLY A 152 41.83 11.21 12.46
CA GLY A 152 42.15 9.79 12.64
C GLY A 152 41.49 8.86 11.63
N THR A 153 41.66 7.58 11.81
CA THR A 153 41.04 6.55 10.98
C THR A 153 39.93 5.88 11.77
N TYR A 154 38.72 5.95 11.24
CA TYR A 154 37.50 5.40 11.85
C TYR A 154 36.97 4.24 11.01
N VAL A 155 36.58 3.15 11.66
CA VAL A 155 35.96 1.99 11.02
C VAL A 155 34.43 2.11 11.22
N TYR A 156 33.71 2.40 10.15
CA TYR A 156 32.26 2.52 10.17
C TYR A 156 31.56 1.17 10.13
N ASN A 157 32.05 0.28 9.28
CA ASN A 157 31.61 -1.12 9.16
C ASN A 157 32.74 -1.96 8.54
N GLU A 158 32.49 -3.24 8.28
CA GLU A 158 33.49 -4.17 7.70
C GLU A 158 34.04 -3.70 6.34
N ASN A 159 33.27 -2.89 5.59
CA ASN A 159 33.58 -2.46 4.23
C ASN A 159 33.97 -0.97 4.11
N LEU A 160 33.77 -0.16 5.16
CA LEU A 160 33.97 1.29 5.11
C LEU A 160 34.87 1.77 6.26
N LYS A 161 36.03 2.33 5.88
CA LYS A 161 36.94 3.05 6.75
C LYS A 161 37.00 4.51 6.30
N LEU A 162 36.83 5.43 7.24
CA LEU A 162 36.92 6.87 7.03
C LEU A 162 38.24 7.37 7.61
N LYS A 163 39.01 8.12 6.83
CA LYS A 163 40.21 8.80 7.29
C LYS A 163 39.95 10.30 7.30
N VAL A 164 39.99 10.90 8.48
CA VAL A 164 39.85 12.34 8.67
C VAL A 164 41.22 12.92 8.90
N VAL A 165 41.63 13.87 8.04
CA VAL A 165 42.89 14.57 8.10
C VAL A 165 42.62 16.08 8.20
N GLU A 166 43.48 16.78 8.90
CA GLU A 166 43.50 18.27 8.90
C GLU A 166 44.21 18.72 7.64
N GLU A 167 43.62 19.60 6.86
CA GLU A 167 44.33 20.30 5.77
C GLU A 167 44.85 21.63 6.33
N ASP A 168 46.15 21.87 6.18
CA ASP A 168 46.82 23.14 6.50
C ASP A 168 46.45 24.24 5.50
#